data_490941496ff4513c74ea76ac2303f0ac
#
_entry.id   490941496ff4513c74ea76ac2303f0ac
#
_cell.length_a   1.000
_cell.length_b   1.000
_cell.length_c   1.000
_cell.angle_alpha   90.00
_cell.angle_beta   90.00
_cell.angle_gamma   90.00
#
_symmetry.space_group_name_H-M   'P 1'
#
loop_
_entity.id
_entity.type
_entity.pdbx_description
1 polymer ?
#
loop_
_entity_poly.entity_id
_entity_poly.type
_entity_poly.pdbx_seq_one_letter_code
_entity_poly.pdbx_strand_id
1 'polypeptide(L)'
;FNAKFSSAYEVYESIYKQAKSSIYVVDNYIGLRTLVHLKKSPTGVNITLFSDNVGNNKLHNIEFTDFCKEYPTVNLSMKKTGGIFHDRFIVLDYGTADERVFLCGASSKDAGAGITSIVEDYGVSKYTPVIATLLKNPTLILPQ
;
A
#
# COMPACT_ATOMS: atom_id res chain seq x y z
N PHE A 1 -8.22 12.38 9.56
CA PHE A 1 -7.33 12.87 8.49
C PHE A 1 -8.09 13.91 7.65
N ASN A 2 -7.70 15.17 7.80
CA ASN A 2 -8.43 16.30 7.19
C ASN A 2 -7.55 17.22 6.36
N ALA A 3 -6.39 16.76 5.93
CA ALA A 3 -5.50 17.58 5.14
C ALA A 3 -6.03 17.75 3.70
N LYS A 4 -5.83 18.93 3.13
CA LYS A 4 -6.13 19.20 1.72
C LYS A 4 -4.83 19.17 0.94
N PHE A 5 -4.80 18.43 -0.15
CA PHE A 5 -3.63 18.25 -0.99
C PHE A 5 -3.97 18.51 -2.46
N SER A 6 -2.98 19.03 -3.21
CA SER A 6 -3.15 19.33 -4.62
C SER A 6 -3.02 18.12 -5.53
N SER A 7 -2.44 17.01 -5.05
CA SER A 7 -2.23 15.82 -5.84
C SER A 7 -2.36 14.54 -5.03
N ALA A 8 -2.63 13.43 -5.72
CA ALA A 8 -2.69 12.11 -5.11
C ALA A 8 -1.34 11.70 -4.50
N TYR A 9 -0.22 12.09 -5.12
CA TYR A 9 1.12 11.85 -4.59
C TYR A 9 1.27 12.41 -3.19
N GLU A 10 0.87 13.67 -3.01
CA GLU A 10 0.98 14.34 -1.71
C GLU A 10 0.16 13.62 -0.64
N VAL A 11 -1.04 13.17 -0.98
CA VAL A 11 -1.93 12.47 -0.05
C VAL A 11 -1.28 11.16 0.41
N TYR A 12 -0.88 10.31 -0.52
CA TYR A 12 -0.28 9.02 -0.19
C TYR A 12 1.05 9.18 0.55
N GLU A 13 1.93 10.07 0.08
CA GLU A 13 3.20 10.33 0.75
C GLU A 13 3.01 10.83 2.19
N SER A 14 2.02 11.71 2.40
CA SER A 14 1.69 12.22 3.73
C SER A 14 1.28 11.11 4.69
N ILE A 15 0.48 10.14 4.22
CA ILE A 15 0.07 9.00 5.02
C ILE A 15 1.28 8.13 5.36
N TYR A 16 2.04 7.72 4.35
CA TYR A 16 3.16 6.80 4.54
C TYR A 16 4.27 7.37 5.43
N LYS A 17 4.49 8.68 5.40
CA LYS A 17 5.47 9.33 6.27
C LYS A 17 5.13 9.22 7.76
N GLN A 18 3.88 8.94 8.10
CA GLN A 18 3.43 8.83 9.49
C GLN A 18 3.72 7.45 10.09
N ALA A 19 4.12 6.48 9.29
CA ALA A 19 4.41 5.13 9.77
C ALA A 19 5.65 5.12 10.67
N LYS A 20 5.59 4.33 11.74
CA LYS A 20 6.67 4.17 12.70
C LYS A 20 7.35 2.81 12.58
N SER A 21 6.60 1.75 12.27
CA SER A 21 7.13 0.38 12.21
C SER A 21 6.77 -0.37 10.93
N SER A 22 5.56 -0.21 10.41
CA SER A 22 5.13 -0.94 9.21
C SER A 22 4.07 -0.20 8.40
N ILE A 23 4.03 -0.53 7.11
CA ILE A 23 2.99 -0.08 6.18
C ILE A 23 2.48 -1.32 5.46
N TYR A 24 1.19 -1.61 5.59
CA TYR A 24 0.53 -2.65 4.83
C TYR A 24 -0.47 -2.00 3.87
N VAL A 25 -0.32 -2.29 2.58
CA VAL A 25 -1.21 -1.77 1.53
C VAL A 25 -1.95 -2.95 0.92
N VAL A 26 -3.28 -2.91 0.94
CA VAL A 26 -4.12 -3.94 0.33
C VAL A 26 -4.79 -3.32 -0.90
N ASP A 27 -4.38 -3.77 -2.08
CA ASP A 27 -4.88 -3.25 -3.35
C ASP A 27 -4.58 -4.26 -4.47
N ASN A 28 -5.61 -4.84 -5.06
CA ASN A 28 -5.44 -5.81 -6.15
C ASN A 28 -5.01 -5.19 -7.48
N TYR A 29 -5.06 -3.86 -7.59
CA TYR A 29 -4.73 -3.12 -8.81
C TYR A 29 -3.50 -2.25 -8.59
N ILE A 30 -2.32 -2.85 -8.62
CA ILE A 30 -1.06 -2.14 -8.39
C ILE A 30 -0.31 -1.89 -9.70
N GLY A 31 0.59 -0.92 -9.67
CA GLY A 31 1.44 -0.56 -10.79
C GLY A 31 2.65 0.21 -10.29
N LEU A 32 3.47 0.73 -11.21
CA LEU A 32 4.66 1.49 -10.84
C LEU A 32 4.33 2.68 -9.93
N ARG A 33 3.21 3.37 -10.19
CA ARG A 33 2.79 4.52 -9.38
C ARG A 33 2.55 4.14 -7.91
N THR A 34 2.08 2.90 -7.66
CA THR A 34 1.92 2.39 -6.31
C THR A 34 3.25 2.41 -5.56
N LEU A 35 4.32 1.96 -6.22
CA LEU A 35 5.67 1.96 -5.63
C LEU A 35 6.18 3.38 -5.42
N VAL A 36 5.97 4.25 -6.40
CA VAL A 36 6.44 5.64 -6.34
C VAL A 36 5.84 6.37 -5.14
N HIS A 37 4.60 6.10 -4.78
CA HIS A 37 3.99 6.69 -3.58
C HIS A 37 4.71 6.28 -2.29
N LEU A 38 5.39 5.13 -2.29
CA LEU A 38 6.10 4.59 -1.13
C LEU A 38 7.55 5.07 -1.02
N LYS A 39 8.08 5.78 -2.02
CA LYS A 39 9.51 6.10 -2.11
C LYS A 39 10.05 6.92 -0.93
N LYS A 40 9.19 7.72 -0.30
CA LYS A 40 9.56 8.57 0.83
C LYS A 40 9.13 8.00 2.18
N SER A 41 8.81 6.73 2.24
CA SER A 41 8.50 6.07 3.51
C SER A 41 9.71 6.12 4.45
N PRO A 42 9.49 6.22 5.77
CA PRO A 42 10.62 6.32 6.71
C PRO A 42 11.54 5.10 6.62
N THR A 43 12.83 5.32 6.73
CA THR A 43 13.84 4.25 6.75
C THR A 43 13.59 3.33 7.94
N GLY A 44 13.70 2.02 7.72
CA GLY A 44 13.48 1.01 8.77
C GLY A 44 12.03 0.55 8.92
N VAL A 45 11.10 1.18 8.20
CA VAL A 45 9.70 0.75 8.18
C VAL A 45 9.56 -0.45 7.23
N ASN A 46 8.91 -1.51 7.69
CA ASN A 46 8.62 -2.69 6.87
C ASN A 46 7.36 -2.46 6.06
N ILE A 47 7.46 -2.59 4.74
CA ILE A 47 6.34 -2.36 3.83
C ILE A 47 5.95 -3.67 3.15
N THR A 48 4.67 -4.02 3.21
CA THR A 48 4.12 -5.16 2.48
C THR A 48 2.95 -4.71 1.62
N LEU A 49 3.03 -5.00 0.32
CA LEU A 49 1.91 -4.84 -0.59
C LEU A 49 1.19 -6.18 -0.70
N PHE A 50 -0.10 -6.18 -0.40
CA PHE A 50 -0.97 -7.34 -0.63
C PHE A 50 -1.77 -7.09 -1.90
N SER A 51 -1.54 -7.90 -2.92
CA SER A 51 -2.15 -7.69 -4.23
C SER A 51 -2.14 -8.99 -5.04
N ASP A 52 -3.18 -9.20 -5.84
CA ASP A 52 -3.14 -10.23 -6.88
C ASP A 52 -2.69 -9.65 -8.22
N ASN A 53 -2.38 -8.35 -8.27
CA ASN A 53 -1.82 -7.65 -9.43
C ASN A 53 -2.66 -7.88 -10.70
N VAL A 54 -3.95 -7.65 -10.59
CA VAL A 54 -4.92 -7.86 -11.67
C VAL A 54 -5.14 -6.56 -12.48
N GLY A 55 -5.87 -6.68 -13.59
CA GLY A 55 -6.26 -5.54 -14.42
C GLY A 55 -5.23 -5.20 -15.49
N ASN A 56 -5.42 -4.04 -16.12
CA ASN A 56 -4.50 -3.50 -17.12
C ASN A 56 -3.33 -2.78 -16.45
N ASN A 57 -2.21 -2.67 -17.15
CA ASN A 57 -1.02 -1.97 -16.65
C ASN A 57 -0.51 -2.55 -15.32
N LYS A 58 -0.46 -3.88 -15.24
CA LYS A 58 0.06 -4.59 -14.07
C LYS A 58 1.49 -4.17 -13.75
N LEU A 59 1.87 -4.33 -12.49
CA LEU A 59 3.25 -4.17 -12.08
C LEU A 59 4.09 -5.32 -12.65
N HIS A 60 5.21 -4.98 -13.29
CA HIS A 60 6.15 -5.96 -13.86
C HIS A 60 7.40 -6.09 -12.99
N ASN A 61 8.05 -7.24 -13.07
CA ASN A 61 9.23 -7.52 -12.26
C ASN A 61 10.36 -6.52 -12.49
N ILE A 62 10.56 -6.06 -13.72
CA ILE A 62 11.59 -5.08 -14.03
C ILE A 62 11.34 -3.75 -13.31
N GLU A 63 10.09 -3.33 -13.24
CA GLU A 63 9.71 -2.10 -12.55
C GLU A 63 10.00 -2.19 -11.04
N PHE A 64 9.67 -3.32 -10.45
CA PHE A 64 9.94 -3.57 -9.03
C PHE A 64 11.44 -3.61 -8.74
N THR A 65 12.18 -4.34 -9.57
CA THR A 65 13.63 -4.47 -9.42
C THR A 65 14.34 -3.13 -9.54
N ASP A 66 13.97 -2.33 -10.55
CA ASP A 66 14.53 -1.00 -10.75
C ASP A 66 14.19 -0.06 -9.58
N PHE A 67 12.96 -0.12 -9.09
CA PHE A 67 12.56 0.68 -7.94
C PHE A 67 13.40 0.35 -6.70
N CYS A 68 13.60 -0.93 -6.42
CA CYS A 68 14.40 -1.36 -5.26
C CYS A 68 15.86 -0.93 -5.37
N LYS A 69 16.41 -0.88 -6.58
CA LYS A 69 17.77 -0.38 -6.82
C LYS A 69 17.88 1.12 -6.60
N GLU A 70 16.87 1.86 -7.05
CA GLU A 70 16.86 3.32 -6.91
C GLU A 70 16.59 3.78 -5.49
N TYR A 71 15.75 3.03 -4.76
CA TYR A 71 15.35 3.38 -3.39
C TYR A 71 15.70 2.25 -2.41
N PRO A 72 17.01 2.01 -2.16
CA PRO A 72 17.43 0.84 -1.37
C PRO A 72 17.06 0.91 0.11
N THR A 73 16.66 2.08 0.62
CA THR A 73 16.19 2.23 2.00
C THR A 73 14.72 1.86 2.19
N VAL A 74 13.98 1.66 1.09
CA VAL A 74 12.59 1.23 1.14
C VAL A 74 12.56 -0.28 1.25
N ASN A 75 12.12 -0.80 2.39
CA ASN A 75 12.07 -2.24 2.66
C ASN A 75 10.70 -2.78 2.23
N LEU A 76 10.61 -3.26 1.00
CA LEU A 76 9.36 -3.62 0.34
C LEU A 76 9.29 -5.11 0.02
N SER A 77 8.20 -5.74 0.42
CA SER A 77 7.84 -7.11 0.01
C SER A 77 6.40 -7.17 -0.48
N MET A 78 6.05 -8.25 -1.17
CA MET A 78 4.72 -8.41 -1.75
C MET A 78 4.16 -9.80 -1.48
N LYS A 79 2.86 -9.86 -1.16
CA LYS A 79 2.11 -11.10 -0.95
C LYS A 79 0.79 -11.04 -1.73
N LYS A 80 0.26 -12.21 -2.04
CA LYS A 80 -1.05 -12.32 -2.69
C LYS A 80 -2.18 -12.00 -1.72
N THR A 81 -3.31 -11.49 -2.25
CA THR A 81 -4.54 -11.36 -1.46
C THR A 81 -5.40 -12.63 -1.48
N GLY A 82 -5.19 -13.50 -2.45
CA GLY A 82 -6.01 -14.71 -2.62
C GLY A 82 -7.35 -14.46 -3.30
N GLY A 83 -7.52 -13.33 -3.97
CA GLY A 83 -8.68 -13.03 -4.82
C GLY A 83 -9.97 -12.67 -4.09
N ILE A 84 -9.95 -12.57 -2.75
CA ILE A 84 -11.19 -12.43 -1.96
C ILE A 84 -11.45 -11.00 -1.46
N PHE A 85 -10.55 -10.05 -1.72
CA PHE A 85 -10.67 -8.69 -1.21
C PHE A 85 -10.92 -7.70 -2.35
N HIS A 86 -11.99 -6.93 -2.22
CA HIS A 86 -12.33 -5.87 -3.17
C HIS A 86 -12.02 -4.48 -2.62
N ASP A 87 -11.87 -4.37 -1.31
CA ASP A 87 -11.58 -3.10 -0.66
C ASP A 87 -10.10 -2.74 -0.77
N ARG A 88 -9.85 -1.45 -0.86
CA ARG A 88 -8.49 -0.91 -0.90
C ARG A 88 -8.26 -0.16 0.39
N PHE A 89 -7.23 -0.56 1.13
CA PHE A 89 -6.94 0.11 2.39
C PHE A 89 -5.46 0.02 2.75
N ILE A 90 -5.07 0.90 3.66
CA ILE A 90 -3.71 1.01 4.19
C ILE A 90 -3.77 0.83 5.69
N VAL A 91 -2.88 0.01 6.23
CA VAL A 91 -2.71 -0.15 7.68
C VAL A 91 -1.30 0.29 8.05
N LEU A 92 -1.20 1.31 8.91
CA LEU A 92 0.07 1.73 9.49
C LEU A 92 0.24 1.05 10.86
N ASP A 93 1.46 0.58 11.12
CA ASP A 93 1.88 0.12 12.44
C ASP A 93 1.01 -0.99 13.03
N TYR A 94 0.67 -1.96 12.18
CA TYR A 94 -0.16 -3.11 12.53
C TYR A 94 0.34 -3.80 13.80
N GLY A 95 -0.60 -4.11 14.70
CA GLY A 95 -0.30 -4.83 15.93
C GLY A 95 0.33 -3.98 17.04
N THR A 96 0.43 -2.67 16.85
CA THR A 96 0.97 -1.74 17.84
C THR A 96 -0.11 -0.81 18.38
N ALA A 97 0.22 -0.05 19.43
CA ALA A 97 -0.67 0.97 19.97
C ALA A 97 -0.91 2.14 19.00
N ASP A 98 -0.04 2.28 17.99
CA ASP A 98 -0.12 3.35 17.00
C ASP A 98 -0.85 2.92 15.70
N GLU A 99 -1.49 1.77 15.71
CA GLU A 99 -2.15 1.23 14.51
C GLU A 99 -3.24 2.17 13.98
N ARG A 100 -3.20 2.42 12.67
CA ARG A 100 -4.15 3.28 11.96
C ARG A 100 -4.55 2.65 10.64
N VAL A 101 -5.80 2.89 10.23
CA VAL A 101 -6.35 2.35 8.99
C VAL A 101 -6.91 3.48 8.14
N PHE A 102 -6.60 3.44 6.84
CA PHE A 102 -7.10 4.39 5.85
C PHE A 102 -7.79 3.64 4.72
N LEU A 103 -9.03 4.00 4.41
CA LEU A 103 -9.79 3.44 3.30
C LEU A 103 -9.56 4.28 2.05
N CYS A 104 -9.26 3.62 0.94
CA CYS A 104 -8.96 4.27 -0.33
C CYS A 104 -10.09 4.07 -1.32
N GLY A 105 -10.61 5.16 -1.89
CA GLY A 105 -11.70 5.09 -2.86
C GLY A 105 -11.28 4.63 -4.25
N ALA A 106 -9.96 4.70 -4.57
CA ALA A 106 -9.41 4.27 -5.84
C ALA A 106 -8.06 3.59 -5.61
N SER A 107 -7.66 2.75 -6.57
CA SER A 107 -6.34 2.12 -6.55
C SER A 107 -5.24 3.17 -6.63
N SER A 108 -4.14 2.94 -5.92
CA SER A 108 -3.01 3.87 -5.88
C SER A 108 -2.45 4.20 -7.28
N LYS A 109 -2.39 3.21 -8.17
CA LYS A 109 -1.89 3.44 -9.54
C LYS A 109 -2.78 4.36 -10.36
N ASP A 110 -4.08 4.42 -10.05
CA ASP A 110 -5.06 5.23 -10.78
C ASP A 110 -5.34 6.58 -10.11
N ALA A 111 -4.79 6.80 -8.94
CA ALA A 111 -5.09 7.97 -8.12
C ALA A 111 -4.66 9.30 -8.75
N GLY A 112 -3.74 9.27 -9.72
CA GLY A 112 -3.31 10.46 -10.45
C GLY A 112 -4.30 10.96 -11.50
N ALA A 113 -5.32 10.15 -11.85
CA ALA A 113 -6.27 10.47 -12.91
C ALA A 113 -7.44 11.35 -12.42
N GLY A 114 -7.54 11.64 -11.13
CA GLY A 114 -8.64 12.44 -10.58
C GLY A 114 -8.52 12.62 -9.08
N ILE A 115 -9.63 13.06 -8.46
CA ILE A 115 -9.67 13.28 -7.01
C ILE A 115 -9.68 11.93 -6.29
N THR A 116 -8.71 11.76 -5.40
CA THR A 116 -8.62 10.57 -4.56
C THR A 116 -9.37 10.82 -3.25
N SER A 117 -10.28 9.91 -2.91
CA SER A 117 -10.99 9.93 -1.64
C SER A 117 -10.31 8.94 -0.68
N ILE A 118 -9.68 9.45 0.37
CA ILE A 118 -9.09 8.63 1.43
C ILE A 118 -9.67 9.07 2.75
N VAL A 119 -10.18 8.11 3.51
CA VAL A 119 -10.83 8.35 4.82
C VAL A 119 -10.16 7.48 5.87
N GLU A 120 -9.81 8.07 7.00
CA GLU A 120 -9.31 7.30 8.13
C GLU A 120 -10.45 6.57 8.83
N ASP A 121 -10.31 5.26 9.05
CA ASP A 121 -11.29 4.44 9.77
C ASP A 121 -10.76 4.18 11.18
N TYR A 122 -11.44 4.71 12.17
CA TYR A 122 -11.05 4.56 13.57
C TYR A 122 -11.48 3.21 14.19
N GLY A 123 -12.27 2.42 13.46
CA GLY A 123 -12.64 1.06 13.86
C GLY A 123 -11.56 0.05 13.52
N VAL A 124 -10.34 0.26 13.99
CA VAL A 124 -9.12 -0.46 13.61
C VAL A 124 -9.25 -1.97 13.81
N SER A 125 -9.89 -2.43 14.88
CA SER A 125 -10.00 -3.85 15.22
C SER A 125 -10.71 -4.69 14.15
N LYS A 126 -11.49 -4.08 13.27
CA LYS A 126 -12.14 -4.79 12.16
C LYS A 126 -11.13 -5.38 11.17
N TYR A 127 -9.95 -4.79 11.07
CA TYR A 127 -8.94 -5.14 10.08
C TYR A 127 -7.91 -6.14 10.60
N THR A 128 -7.80 -6.30 11.91
CA THR A 128 -6.83 -7.21 12.53
C THR A 128 -6.95 -8.64 11.99
N PRO A 129 -8.14 -9.28 11.95
CA PRO A 129 -8.24 -10.64 11.42
C PRO A 129 -8.01 -10.71 9.91
N VAL A 130 -8.35 -9.66 9.18
CA VAL A 130 -8.10 -9.59 7.73
C VAL A 130 -6.60 -9.60 7.46
N ILE A 131 -5.85 -8.75 8.13
CA ILE A 131 -4.39 -8.69 7.97
C ILE A 131 -3.74 -9.99 8.44
N ALA A 132 -4.19 -10.58 9.55
CA ALA A 132 -3.67 -11.85 10.03
C ALA A 132 -3.80 -12.96 8.97
N THR A 133 -4.91 -12.98 8.24
CA THR A 133 -5.14 -13.92 7.14
C THR A 133 -4.20 -13.62 5.97
N LEU A 134 -4.09 -12.36 5.56
CA LEU A 134 -3.26 -11.96 4.43
C LEU A 134 -1.78 -12.26 4.66
N LEU A 135 -1.30 -12.11 5.89
CA LEU A 135 0.10 -12.37 6.22
C LEU A 135 0.52 -13.83 5.99
N LYS A 136 -0.43 -14.76 5.97
CA LYS A 136 -0.18 -16.18 5.71
C LYS A 136 -0.10 -16.51 4.22
N ASN A 137 -0.46 -15.59 3.34
CA ASN A 137 -0.49 -15.83 1.91
C ASN A 137 0.92 -15.88 1.32
N PRO A 138 1.09 -16.59 0.18
CA PRO A 138 2.40 -16.68 -0.46
C PRO A 138 2.83 -15.36 -1.09
N THR A 139 4.12 -15.29 -1.40
CA THR A 139 4.70 -14.15 -2.12
C THR A 139 4.04 -13.99 -3.48
N LEU A 140 3.77 -12.75 -3.85
CA LEU A 140 3.29 -12.42 -5.19
C LEU A 140 4.42 -12.57 -6.20
N ILE A 141 4.15 -13.26 -7.31
CA ILE A 141 5.10 -13.40 -8.41
C ILE A 141 4.69 -12.43 -9.51
N LEU A 142 5.60 -11.53 -9.87
CA LEU A 142 5.35 -10.50 -10.88
C LEU A 142 5.63 -11.03 -12.28
N PRO A 143 4.85 -10.60 -13.28
CA PRO A 143 5.13 -10.95 -14.67
C PRO A 143 6.44 -10.31 -15.14
N GLN A 144 7.08 -10.96 -16.08
CA GLN A 144 8.32 -10.47 -16.68
C GLN A 144 8.08 -9.28 -17.61
#